data_5b71456000d502b0d094fa2b53085e59
#
_entry.id   5b71456000d502b0d094fa2b53085e59
#
_cell.length_a   1.000
_cell.length_b   1.000
_cell.length_c   1.000
_cell.angle_alpha   90.00
_cell.angle_beta   90.00
_cell.angle_gamma   90.00
#
_symmetry.space_group_name_H-M   'P 1'
#
loop_
_entity.id
_entity.type
_entity.pdbx_description
1 polymer ?
#
loop_
_entity_poly.entity_id
_entity_poly.type
_entity_poly.pdbx_seq_one_letter_code
_entity_poly.pdbx_strand_id
1 'polypeptide(L)'
;LVTAQDVGEGVVYKDDTVTVTALKVPHSPFPDGEAFAYRFDTQGKRIVFSGDTSYFPPLATFSEGADILVHEAVHEPSVAKLADSIGNGKTLAKAIASHHTTIEDVGKIANEAKVKKLILSHLVPITVPDETWKQEAQKNYSGPIVVGHENMTITIPFAP
;
A
#
# COMPACT_ATOMS: atom_id res chain seq x y z
N LEU A 1 29.52 5.18 -8.04
CA LEU A 1 29.48 5.50 -6.62
C LEU A 1 28.04 5.59 -6.20
N VAL A 2 27.67 4.90 -5.12
CA VAL A 2 26.36 4.98 -4.47
C VAL A 2 26.56 5.79 -3.19
N THR A 3 25.72 6.80 -3.00
CA THR A 3 25.68 7.57 -1.75
C THR A 3 24.37 7.23 -1.04
N ALA A 4 24.46 6.73 0.17
CA ALA A 4 23.30 6.50 1.03
C ALA A 4 23.06 7.73 1.90
N GLN A 5 21.79 8.08 2.11
CA GLN A 5 21.37 9.18 2.96
C GLN A 5 20.09 8.78 3.70
N ASP A 6 20.05 9.03 4.99
CA ASP A 6 18.83 8.91 5.77
C ASP A 6 17.84 10.01 5.36
N VAL A 7 16.57 9.64 5.26
CA VAL A 7 15.50 10.56 4.89
C VAL A 7 14.52 10.77 6.04
N GLY A 8 13.90 11.93 6.06
CA GLY A 8 12.79 12.27 6.94
C GLY A 8 11.48 12.39 6.17
N GLU A 9 10.44 12.86 6.84
CA GLU A 9 9.17 13.19 6.21
C GLU A 9 9.28 14.47 5.37
N GLY A 10 8.56 14.53 4.25
CA GLY A 10 8.57 15.66 3.31
C GLY A 10 9.24 15.31 1.99
N VAL A 11 9.69 16.32 1.24
CA VAL A 11 10.38 16.11 -0.04
C VAL A 11 11.77 15.53 0.20
N VAL A 12 12.00 14.30 -0.27
CA VAL A 12 13.26 13.57 -0.08
C VAL A 12 14.13 13.53 -1.34
N TYR A 13 13.52 13.78 -2.50
CA TYR A 13 14.24 13.93 -3.77
C TYR A 13 13.48 14.85 -4.71
N LYS A 14 14.21 15.64 -5.49
CA LYS A 14 13.63 16.48 -6.54
C LYS A 14 14.66 16.76 -7.64
N ASP A 15 14.21 16.59 -8.89
CA ASP A 15 14.92 17.06 -10.08
C ASP A 15 13.92 17.65 -11.11
N ASP A 16 14.34 17.84 -12.35
CA ASP A 16 13.50 18.42 -13.42
C ASP A 16 12.38 17.47 -13.88
N THR A 17 12.44 16.18 -13.52
CA THR A 17 11.52 15.14 -14.00
C THR A 17 10.61 14.58 -12.93
N VAL A 18 11.06 14.52 -11.67
CA VAL A 18 10.31 13.89 -10.58
C VAL A 18 10.52 14.63 -9.25
N THR A 19 9.45 14.71 -8.47
CA THR A 19 9.51 15.05 -7.04
C THR A 19 9.07 13.83 -6.25
N VAL A 20 9.89 13.40 -5.28
CA VAL A 20 9.58 12.30 -4.37
C VAL A 20 9.33 12.87 -2.98
N THR A 21 8.16 12.57 -2.44
CA THR A 21 7.75 12.97 -1.08
C THR A 21 7.57 11.71 -0.23
N ALA A 22 8.07 11.73 1.00
CA ALA A 22 7.90 10.67 1.99
C ALA A 22 6.89 11.10 3.06
N LEU A 23 6.05 10.17 3.48
CA LEU A 23 5.13 10.27 4.61
C LEU A 23 5.44 9.16 5.59
N LYS A 24 5.66 9.48 6.86
CA LYS A 24 5.82 8.46 7.91
C LYS A 24 4.54 7.67 8.08
N VAL A 25 4.66 6.35 8.13
CA VAL A 25 3.52 5.44 8.34
C VAL A 25 3.79 4.52 9.53
N PRO A 26 2.74 4.10 10.27
CA PRO A 26 2.90 3.20 11.40
C PRO A 26 3.14 1.77 10.92
N HIS A 27 4.26 1.16 11.29
CA HIS A 27 4.55 -0.25 11.02
C HIS A 27 5.35 -0.85 12.19
N SER A 28 4.64 -1.42 13.17
CA SER A 28 5.29 -2.13 14.29
C SER A 28 5.99 -3.40 13.78
N PRO A 29 7.12 -3.85 14.36
CA PRO A 29 7.71 -3.35 15.60
C PRO A 29 8.73 -2.22 15.42
N PHE A 30 8.78 -1.60 14.26
CA PHE A 30 9.71 -0.50 14.02
C PHE A 30 9.33 0.74 14.85
N PRO A 31 10.30 1.52 15.34
CA PRO A 31 10.03 2.79 15.97
C PRO A 31 9.25 3.74 15.05
N ASP A 32 8.46 4.64 15.63
CA ASP A 32 7.74 5.64 14.87
C ASP A 32 8.70 6.45 13.99
N GLY A 33 8.41 6.47 12.69
CA GLY A 33 9.17 7.22 11.71
C GLY A 33 10.29 6.45 10.99
N GLU A 34 10.33 5.14 11.11
CA GLU A 34 11.24 4.27 10.35
C GLU A 34 10.56 3.56 9.15
N ALA A 35 9.23 3.66 9.02
CA ALA A 35 8.49 3.19 7.86
C ALA A 35 7.89 4.37 7.09
N PHE A 36 7.90 4.30 5.77
CA PHE A 36 7.47 5.40 4.91
C PHE A 36 6.61 4.93 3.76
N ALA A 37 5.56 5.73 3.47
CA ALA A 37 4.93 5.78 2.17
C ALA A 37 5.67 6.79 1.29
N TYR A 38 5.71 6.54 -0.02
CA TYR A 38 6.34 7.43 -0.99
C TYR A 38 5.38 7.87 -2.08
N ARG A 39 5.41 9.16 -2.40
CA ARG A 39 4.67 9.74 -3.52
C ARG A 39 5.64 10.27 -4.55
N PHE A 40 5.43 9.85 -5.79
CA PHE A 40 6.16 10.29 -6.97
C PHE A 40 5.24 11.19 -7.81
N ASP A 41 5.57 12.46 -7.91
CA ASP A 41 4.93 13.41 -8.81
C ASP A 41 5.87 13.62 -10.01
N THR A 42 5.48 13.16 -11.20
CA THR A 42 6.29 13.18 -12.42
C THR A 42 5.44 13.41 -13.65
N GLN A 43 5.81 14.37 -14.51
CA GLN A 43 5.15 14.61 -15.80
C GLN A 43 3.62 14.68 -15.72
N GLY A 44 3.09 15.34 -14.69
CA GLY A 44 1.65 15.46 -14.46
C GLY A 44 0.96 14.17 -13.97
N LYS A 45 1.71 13.16 -13.57
CA LYS A 45 1.22 11.91 -12.97
C LYS A 45 1.63 11.83 -11.51
N ARG A 46 0.78 11.17 -10.73
CA ARG A 46 1.02 10.90 -9.31
C ARG A 46 0.92 9.41 -9.04
N ILE A 47 1.97 8.84 -8.50
CA ILE A 47 2.05 7.43 -8.09
C ILE A 47 2.39 7.40 -6.61
N VAL A 48 1.63 6.64 -5.83
CA VAL A 48 1.87 6.48 -4.40
C VAL A 48 2.11 5.02 -4.07
N PHE A 49 3.10 4.75 -3.24
CA PHE A 49 3.39 3.46 -2.64
C PHE A 49 3.17 3.58 -1.12
N SER A 50 2.34 2.72 -0.55
CA SER A 50 2.05 2.75 0.89
C SER A 50 3.26 2.41 1.76
N GLY A 51 4.20 1.59 1.25
CA GLY A 51 5.05 0.80 2.12
C GLY A 51 4.21 -0.16 2.95
N ASP A 52 4.83 -0.87 3.88
CA ASP A 52 4.11 -1.69 4.85
C ASP A 52 3.59 -0.79 5.98
N THR A 53 2.30 -0.86 6.26
CA THR A 53 1.64 0.04 7.23
C THR A 53 0.40 -0.59 7.84
N SER A 54 0.16 -0.38 9.12
CA SER A 54 -1.18 -0.58 9.66
C SER A 54 -2.14 0.49 9.12
N TYR A 55 -3.46 0.31 9.33
CA TYR A 55 -4.46 1.27 8.85
C TYR A 55 -4.12 2.70 9.27
N PHE A 56 -3.94 3.57 8.28
CA PHE A 56 -3.47 4.93 8.49
C PHE A 56 -4.26 5.94 7.63
N PRO A 57 -5.36 6.51 8.13
CA PRO A 57 -6.21 7.44 7.39
C PRO A 57 -5.47 8.62 6.73
N PRO A 58 -4.40 9.22 7.31
CA PRO A 58 -3.68 10.29 6.63
C PRO A 58 -3.09 9.90 5.27
N LEU A 59 -2.89 8.59 5.00
CA LEU A 59 -2.47 8.10 3.70
C LEU A 59 -3.49 8.41 2.59
N ALA A 60 -4.79 8.49 2.92
CA ALA A 60 -5.80 8.91 1.95
C ALA A 60 -5.56 10.35 1.47
N THR A 61 -5.30 11.29 2.38
CA THR A 61 -4.95 12.67 2.02
C THR A 61 -3.64 12.74 1.22
N PHE A 62 -2.63 11.96 1.63
CA PHE A 62 -1.34 11.90 0.93
C PHE A 62 -1.48 11.37 -0.50
N SER A 63 -2.44 10.47 -0.72
CA SER A 63 -2.72 9.82 -2.01
C SER A 63 -3.80 10.53 -2.84
N GLU A 64 -4.31 11.68 -2.38
CA GLU A 64 -5.46 12.33 -3.02
C GLU A 64 -5.26 12.55 -4.52
N GLY A 65 -6.22 12.03 -5.32
CA GLY A 65 -6.24 12.12 -6.77
C GLY A 65 -5.12 11.38 -7.50
N ALA A 66 -4.39 10.49 -6.82
CA ALA A 66 -3.30 9.74 -7.44
C ALA A 66 -3.78 8.94 -8.67
N ASP A 67 -2.94 8.91 -9.71
CA ASP A 67 -3.18 8.06 -10.89
C ASP A 67 -3.08 6.58 -10.52
N ILE A 68 -2.16 6.25 -9.61
CA ILE A 68 -1.98 4.91 -9.05
C ILE A 68 -1.68 5.02 -7.55
N LEU A 69 -2.39 4.20 -6.75
CA LEU A 69 -2.01 3.83 -5.41
C LEU A 69 -1.58 2.36 -5.41
N VAL A 70 -0.33 2.09 -5.08
CA VAL A 70 0.18 0.75 -4.80
C VAL A 70 0.13 0.56 -3.30
N HIS A 71 -0.69 -0.36 -2.82
CA HIS A 71 -0.91 -0.57 -1.39
C HIS A 71 -0.69 -2.03 -0.99
N GLU A 72 -0.03 -2.24 0.14
CA GLU A 72 0.05 -3.55 0.78
C GLU A 72 -1.34 -3.99 1.26
N ALA A 73 -1.55 -5.28 1.52
CA ALA A 73 -2.82 -5.74 2.06
C ALA A 73 -2.71 -7.04 2.85
N VAL A 74 -3.48 -7.14 3.93
CA VAL A 74 -3.68 -8.39 4.68
C VAL A 74 -5.12 -8.88 4.53
N HIS A 75 -5.26 -10.20 4.32
CA HIS A 75 -6.54 -10.89 4.36
C HIS A 75 -6.66 -11.64 5.69
N GLU A 76 -7.20 -10.96 6.70
CA GLU A 76 -7.29 -11.48 8.08
C GLU A 76 -7.93 -12.86 8.18
N PRO A 77 -9.04 -13.20 7.48
CA PRO A 77 -9.65 -14.53 7.58
C PRO A 77 -8.69 -15.64 7.15
N SER A 78 -7.86 -15.40 6.12
CA SER A 78 -6.87 -16.39 5.65
C SER A 78 -5.68 -16.49 6.59
N VAL A 79 -5.24 -15.39 7.17
CA VAL A 79 -4.20 -15.38 8.22
C VAL A 79 -4.67 -16.15 9.45
N ALA A 80 -5.90 -15.91 9.91
CA ALA A 80 -6.49 -16.65 11.03
C ALA A 80 -6.56 -18.15 10.77
N LYS A 81 -7.02 -18.56 9.56
CA LYS A 81 -7.08 -19.96 9.16
C LYS A 81 -5.70 -20.62 9.10
N LEU A 82 -4.68 -19.92 8.59
CA LEU A 82 -3.32 -20.41 8.56
C LEU A 82 -2.79 -20.58 10.00
N ALA A 83 -3.08 -19.65 10.87
CA ALA A 83 -2.69 -19.63 12.27
C ALA A 83 -3.27 -20.80 13.07
N ASP A 84 -4.48 -21.26 12.76
CA ASP A 84 -5.10 -22.42 13.44
C ASP A 84 -4.31 -23.70 13.26
N SER A 85 -3.45 -23.79 12.25
CA SER A 85 -2.57 -24.93 11.99
C SER A 85 -1.21 -24.87 12.74
N ILE A 86 -0.94 -23.77 13.47
CA ILE A 86 0.34 -23.51 14.12
C ILE A 86 0.15 -23.35 15.63
N GLY A 87 1.03 -23.98 16.45
CA GLY A 87 0.88 -24.00 17.91
C GLY A 87 0.77 -22.63 18.61
N ASN A 88 1.36 -21.57 18.07
CA ASN A 88 1.24 -20.17 18.54
C ASN A 88 0.48 -19.27 17.56
N GLY A 89 -0.33 -19.87 16.71
CA GLY A 89 -0.91 -19.20 15.55
C GLY A 89 -1.77 -17.98 15.87
N LYS A 90 -2.57 -18.01 16.94
CA LYS A 90 -3.43 -16.87 17.32
C LYS A 90 -2.63 -15.61 17.64
N THR A 91 -1.50 -15.74 18.33
CA THR A 91 -0.62 -14.61 18.65
C THR A 91 0.04 -14.07 17.37
N LEU A 92 0.50 -14.96 16.49
CA LEU A 92 1.08 -14.60 15.22
C LEU A 92 0.07 -13.92 14.30
N ALA A 93 -1.14 -14.46 14.17
CA ALA A 93 -2.22 -13.86 13.38
C ALA A 93 -2.56 -12.43 13.85
N LYS A 94 -2.68 -12.25 15.17
CA LYS A 94 -2.93 -10.93 15.75
C LYS A 94 -1.78 -9.95 15.47
N ALA A 95 -0.54 -10.40 15.58
CA ALA A 95 0.62 -9.59 15.25
C ALA A 95 0.59 -9.18 13.78
N ILE A 96 0.45 -10.11 12.84
CA ILE A 96 0.36 -9.82 11.41
C ILE A 96 -0.75 -8.80 11.12
N ALA A 97 -1.97 -9.04 11.61
CA ALA A 97 -3.11 -8.14 11.40
C ALA A 97 -2.88 -6.74 11.97
N SER A 98 -2.13 -6.61 13.07
CA SER A 98 -1.85 -5.29 13.68
C SER A 98 -0.76 -4.49 12.96
N HIS A 99 0.01 -5.12 12.08
CA HIS A 99 1.13 -4.48 11.38
C HIS A 99 0.80 -4.14 9.93
N HIS A 100 -0.31 -4.65 9.40
CA HIS A 100 -0.74 -4.49 8.01
C HIS A 100 -2.13 -3.89 7.92
N THR A 101 -2.47 -3.37 6.75
CA THR A 101 -3.80 -2.82 6.47
C THR A 101 -4.72 -3.91 5.92
N THR A 102 -5.91 -4.07 6.51
CA THR A 102 -6.89 -5.03 5.97
C THR A 102 -7.29 -4.65 4.55
N ILE A 103 -7.57 -5.64 3.72
CA ILE A 103 -7.97 -5.38 2.32
C ILE A 103 -9.23 -4.50 2.21
N GLU A 104 -10.15 -4.60 3.17
CA GLU A 104 -11.33 -3.73 3.23
C GLU A 104 -10.95 -2.28 3.53
N ASP A 105 -10.00 -2.05 4.43
CA ASP A 105 -9.50 -0.72 4.77
C ASP A 105 -8.63 -0.11 3.66
N VAL A 106 -7.89 -0.95 2.91
CA VAL A 106 -7.23 -0.51 1.67
C VAL A 106 -8.24 0.06 0.68
N GLY A 107 -9.38 -0.63 0.51
CA GLY A 107 -10.48 -0.12 -0.31
C GLY A 107 -11.02 1.23 0.18
N LYS A 108 -11.17 1.42 1.50
CA LYS A 108 -11.59 2.72 2.09
C LYS A 108 -10.59 3.83 1.79
N ILE A 109 -9.29 3.58 2.04
CA ILE A 109 -8.22 4.54 1.73
C ILE A 109 -8.25 4.94 0.26
N ALA A 110 -8.35 3.96 -0.66
CA ALA A 110 -8.40 4.20 -2.09
C ALA A 110 -9.62 5.05 -2.52
N ASN A 111 -10.77 4.79 -1.90
CA ASN A 111 -12.00 5.53 -2.15
C ASN A 111 -11.95 6.96 -1.61
N GLU A 112 -11.52 7.14 -0.37
CA GLU A 112 -11.35 8.45 0.26
C GLU A 112 -10.34 9.32 -0.49
N ALA A 113 -9.23 8.72 -0.91
CA ALA A 113 -8.20 9.36 -1.73
C ALA A 113 -8.65 9.65 -3.17
N LYS A 114 -9.77 9.08 -3.64
CA LYS A 114 -10.25 9.20 -5.03
C LYS A 114 -9.18 8.81 -6.04
N VAL A 115 -8.42 7.76 -5.76
CA VAL A 115 -7.37 7.30 -6.67
C VAL A 115 -7.99 6.77 -7.97
N LYS A 116 -7.28 6.91 -9.10
CA LYS A 116 -7.79 6.45 -10.39
C LYS A 116 -7.61 4.95 -10.60
N LYS A 117 -6.64 4.35 -9.94
CA LYS A 117 -6.37 2.90 -9.97
C LYS A 117 -5.70 2.45 -8.66
N LEU A 118 -6.20 1.35 -8.10
CA LEU A 118 -5.59 0.66 -6.97
C LEU A 118 -4.80 -0.55 -7.48
N ILE A 119 -3.55 -0.69 -7.02
CA ILE A 119 -2.73 -1.88 -7.23
C ILE A 119 -2.45 -2.48 -5.86
N LEU A 120 -2.77 -3.75 -5.70
CA LEU A 120 -2.49 -4.48 -4.48
C LEU A 120 -1.10 -5.12 -4.58
N SER A 121 -0.27 -4.94 -3.58
CA SER A 121 1.10 -5.46 -3.49
C SER A 121 1.36 -5.99 -2.09
N HIS A 122 2.47 -6.67 -1.86
CA HIS A 122 2.82 -7.21 -0.54
C HIS A 122 1.63 -7.90 0.16
N LEU A 123 1.08 -8.92 -0.52
CA LEU A 123 -0.17 -9.59 -0.11
C LEU A 123 0.08 -10.64 0.97
N VAL A 124 -0.64 -10.55 2.09
CA VAL A 124 -0.47 -11.46 3.24
C VAL A 124 -1.80 -12.16 3.56
N PRO A 125 -1.87 -13.49 3.45
CA PRO A 125 -0.91 -14.41 2.85
C PRO A 125 -1.03 -14.47 1.32
N ILE A 126 0.03 -14.78 0.62
CA ILE A 126 0.08 -14.88 -0.85
C ILE A 126 -0.77 -16.02 -1.44
N THR A 127 -1.30 -16.89 -0.60
CA THR A 127 -2.12 -18.05 -1.02
C THR A 127 -3.58 -17.69 -1.30
N VAL A 128 -3.97 -16.45 -1.07
CA VAL A 128 -5.36 -15.99 -1.35
C VAL A 128 -5.50 -15.74 -2.85
N PRO A 129 -6.55 -16.26 -3.50
CA PRO A 129 -6.79 -16.03 -4.92
C PRO A 129 -6.99 -14.53 -5.25
N ASP A 130 -6.48 -14.10 -6.42
CA ASP A 130 -6.61 -12.70 -6.91
C ASP A 130 -8.04 -12.19 -6.88
N GLU A 131 -8.99 -13.03 -7.24
CA GLU A 131 -10.40 -12.65 -7.27
C GLU A 131 -10.94 -12.31 -5.88
N THR A 132 -10.48 -13.02 -4.85
CA THR A 132 -10.85 -12.72 -3.45
C THR A 132 -10.32 -11.34 -3.04
N TRP A 133 -9.06 -11.03 -3.35
CA TRP A 133 -8.50 -9.71 -3.09
C TRP A 133 -9.30 -8.59 -3.75
N LYS A 134 -9.68 -8.77 -5.02
CA LYS A 134 -10.48 -7.79 -5.76
C LYS A 134 -11.86 -7.60 -5.15
N GLN A 135 -12.57 -8.69 -4.87
CA GLN A 135 -13.92 -8.67 -4.32
C GLN A 135 -13.96 -7.98 -2.95
N GLU A 136 -12.99 -8.27 -2.08
CA GLU A 136 -12.91 -7.63 -0.76
C GLU A 136 -12.64 -6.13 -0.87
N ALA A 137 -11.69 -5.71 -1.70
CA ALA A 137 -11.41 -4.29 -1.92
C ALA A 137 -12.59 -3.55 -2.56
N GLN A 138 -13.33 -4.21 -3.47
CA GLN A 138 -14.49 -3.66 -4.17
C GLN A 138 -15.66 -3.34 -3.25
N LYS A 139 -15.71 -3.88 -2.04
CA LYS A 139 -16.72 -3.50 -1.05
C LYS A 139 -16.69 -2.01 -0.71
N ASN A 140 -15.51 -1.39 -0.78
CA ASN A 140 -15.28 0.00 -0.41
C ASN A 140 -14.69 0.88 -1.51
N TYR A 141 -14.23 0.31 -2.63
CA TYR A 141 -13.66 1.06 -3.75
C TYR A 141 -14.19 0.56 -5.09
N SER A 142 -14.85 1.44 -5.84
CA SER A 142 -15.49 1.11 -7.12
C SER A 142 -14.59 1.31 -8.35
N GLY A 143 -13.38 1.83 -8.17
CA GLY A 143 -12.44 2.05 -9.27
C GLY A 143 -11.71 0.77 -9.71
N PRO A 144 -10.85 0.85 -10.74
CA PRO A 144 -10.06 -0.28 -11.23
C PRO A 144 -9.11 -0.82 -10.17
N ILE A 145 -9.13 -2.14 -9.94
CA ILE A 145 -8.25 -2.86 -9.01
C ILE A 145 -7.41 -3.87 -9.78
N VAL A 146 -6.11 -3.86 -9.52
CA VAL A 146 -5.14 -4.82 -10.07
C VAL A 146 -4.44 -5.52 -8.92
N VAL A 147 -4.39 -6.83 -8.95
CA VAL A 147 -3.51 -7.62 -8.06
C VAL A 147 -2.14 -7.66 -8.69
N GLY A 148 -1.14 -7.14 -7.98
CA GLY A 148 0.23 -7.07 -8.47
C GLY A 148 0.93 -8.43 -8.42
N HIS A 149 1.66 -8.75 -9.48
CA HIS A 149 2.49 -9.94 -9.59
C HIS A 149 3.93 -9.56 -9.95
N GLU A 150 4.86 -10.46 -9.71
CA GLU A 150 6.26 -10.27 -10.09
C GLU A 150 6.40 -9.96 -11.60
N ASN A 151 7.26 -9.00 -11.90
CA ASN A 151 7.54 -8.55 -13.28
C ASN A 151 6.34 -7.94 -14.03
N MET A 152 5.25 -7.58 -13.33
CA MET A 152 4.13 -6.89 -13.96
C MET A 152 4.53 -5.48 -14.37
N THR A 153 4.20 -5.10 -15.60
CA THR A 153 4.36 -3.74 -16.12
C THR A 153 3.00 -3.06 -16.24
N ILE A 154 2.88 -1.87 -15.69
CA ILE A 154 1.65 -1.06 -15.77
C ILE A 154 1.98 0.25 -16.44
N THR A 155 1.33 0.52 -17.57
CA THR A 155 1.47 1.77 -18.31
C THR A 155 0.40 2.77 -17.89
N ILE A 156 0.83 3.99 -17.59
CA ILE A 156 -0.06 5.14 -17.37
C ILE A 156 0.00 6.00 -18.62
N PRO A 157 -1.07 6.09 -19.42
CA PRO A 157 -1.05 6.93 -20.61
C PRO A 157 -0.92 8.40 -20.22
N PHE A 158 -0.15 9.16 -20.97
CA PHE A 158 -0.21 10.62 -20.89
C PHE A 158 -1.57 11.08 -21.42
N ALA A 159 -2.14 12.11 -20.79
CA ALA A 159 -3.28 12.77 -21.41
C ALA A 159 -2.83 13.37 -22.76
N PRO A 160 -3.64 13.25 -23.82
CA PRO A 160 -3.34 13.83 -25.12
C PRO A 160 -3.27 15.36 -25.05
#